data_9923b9244e018f74bc1573b368202582
#
_entry.id   9923b9244e018f74bc1573b368202582
#
_cell.length_a   1.000
_cell.length_b   1.000
_cell.length_c   1.000
_cell.angle_alpha   90.00
_cell.angle_beta   90.00
_cell.angle_gamma   90.00
#
_symmetry.space_group_name_H-M   'P 1'
#
loop_
_entity.id
_entity.type
_entity.pdbx_description
1 polymer ?
#
loop_
_entity_poly.entity_id
_entity_poly.type
_entity_poly.pdbx_seq_one_letter_code
_entity_poly.pdbx_strand_id
1 'polypeptide(L)'
;MKTDPGCLFCRIIRGEMQADMVMQMPSAIAIRDINPQAPDHILVIPREHVDSLAECDDAVLLGDLLLMAHSVARQVHVDHGGYRVVINHGDHGGQTVGHLHVHVLGGRRMKWPPG
;
A
#
# COMPACT_ATOMS: atom_id res chain seq x y z
N MET A 1 -19.11 5.68 -0.90
CA MET A 1 -17.81 4.97 -0.77
C MET A 1 -17.89 4.02 0.41
N LYS A 2 -17.48 2.78 0.23
CA LYS A 2 -17.50 1.78 1.30
C LYS A 2 -16.42 2.06 2.32
N THR A 3 -16.78 2.07 3.61
CA THR A 3 -15.85 2.23 4.74
C THR A 3 -16.18 1.23 5.83
N ASP A 4 -15.18 0.94 6.69
CA ASP A 4 -15.34 0.07 7.84
C ASP A 4 -14.87 0.82 9.09
N PRO A 5 -15.74 1.10 10.07
CA PRO A 5 -15.35 1.87 11.25
C PRO A 5 -14.29 1.19 12.12
N GLY A 6 -14.18 -0.13 12.05
CA GLY A 6 -13.15 -0.88 12.79
C GLY A 6 -11.83 -1.05 12.05
N CYS A 7 -11.75 -0.60 10.79
CA CYS A 7 -10.55 -0.77 9.98
C CYS A 7 -9.52 0.32 10.29
N LEU A 8 -8.29 -0.10 10.58
CA LEU A 8 -7.17 0.80 10.84
C LEU A 8 -6.95 1.79 9.70
N PHE A 9 -6.93 1.31 8.46
CA PHE A 9 -6.68 2.17 7.29
C PHE A 9 -7.85 3.10 7.00
N CYS A 10 -9.09 2.64 7.18
CA CYS A 10 -10.26 3.53 7.07
C CYS A 10 -10.19 4.66 8.08
N ARG A 11 -9.72 4.38 9.31
CA ARG A 11 -9.56 5.40 10.35
C ARG A 11 -8.49 6.42 9.99
N ILE A 12 -7.38 5.98 9.40
CA ILE A 12 -6.34 6.89 8.90
C ILE A 12 -6.90 7.76 7.77
N ILE A 13 -7.62 7.17 6.83
CA ILE A 13 -8.21 7.88 5.69
C ILE A 13 -9.20 8.94 6.17
N ARG A 14 -9.98 8.66 7.22
CA ARG A 14 -10.92 9.62 7.80
C ARG A 14 -10.24 10.68 8.70
N GLY A 15 -8.94 10.58 8.91
CA GLY A 15 -8.21 11.52 9.76
C GLY A 15 -8.36 11.25 11.25
N GLU A 16 -8.88 10.08 11.65
CA GLU A 16 -9.05 9.68 13.05
C GLU A 16 -7.75 9.18 13.68
N MET A 17 -6.78 8.80 12.88
CA MET A 17 -5.45 8.38 13.31
C MET A 17 -4.40 9.05 12.44
N GLN A 18 -3.29 9.43 13.06
CA GLN A 18 -2.17 10.02 12.34
C GLN A 18 -1.36 8.95 11.60
N ALA A 19 -0.80 9.36 10.46
CA ALA A 19 0.12 8.55 9.67
C ALA A 19 1.12 9.47 8.98
N ASP A 20 2.28 8.94 8.63
CA ASP A 20 3.28 9.67 7.85
C ASP A 20 2.88 9.66 6.38
N MET A 21 2.16 10.69 5.97
CA MET A 21 1.57 10.80 4.63
C MET A 21 2.63 11.15 3.60
N VAL A 22 2.78 10.30 2.57
CA VAL A 22 3.72 10.49 1.47
C VAL A 22 3.03 11.11 0.26
N MET A 23 1.82 10.67 -0.05
CA MET A 23 1.09 11.14 -1.22
C MET A 23 -0.41 10.94 -1.03
N GLN A 24 -1.20 11.85 -1.56
CA GLN A 24 -2.66 11.74 -1.57
C GLN A 24 -3.19 11.89 -2.99
N MET A 25 -4.07 10.99 -3.40
CA MET A 25 -4.76 10.99 -4.68
C MET A 25 -6.25 10.81 -4.44
N PRO A 26 -7.12 11.12 -5.42
CA PRO A 26 -8.57 10.93 -5.24
C PRO A 26 -8.97 9.50 -4.91
N SER A 27 -8.27 8.49 -5.43
CA SER A 27 -8.62 7.08 -5.25
C SER A 27 -7.84 6.39 -4.13
N ALA A 28 -6.73 6.95 -3.66
CA ALA A 28 -5.84 6.27 -2.72
C ALA A 28 -4.96 7.26 -1.95
N ILE A 29 -4.38 6.75 -0.86
CA ILE A 29 -3.33 7.44 -0.11
C ILE A 29 -2.08 6.58 -0.08
N ALA A 30 -0.94 7.20 0.17
CA ALA A 30 0.31 6.49 0.43
C ALA A 30 0.92 6.99 1.74
N ILE A 31 1.26 6.05 2.62
CA ILE A 31 1.82 6.35 3.95
C ILE A 31 3.07 5.51 4.17
N ARG A 32 3.98 5.98 5.03
CA ARG A 32 5.12 5.16 5.46
C ARG A 32 4.65 4.11 6.45
N ASP A 33 5.16 2.88 6.29
CA ASP A 33 4.89 1.79 7.24
C ASP A 33 5.61 2.11 8.55
N ILE A 34 4.92 1.95 9.69
CA ILE A 34 5.49 2.19 11.03
C ILE A 34 6.46 1.10 11.46
N ASN A 35 6.42 -0.06 10.79
CA ASN A 35 7.34 -1.17 11.01
C ASN A 35 8.04 -1.51 9.70
N PRO A 36 8.94 -0.62 9.21
CA PRO A 36 9.49 -0.77 7.88
C PRO A 36 10.39 -1.98 7.74
N GLN A 37 10.24 -2.68 6.62
CA GLN A 37 11.04 -3.85 6.26
C GLN A 37 12.12 -3.51 5.22
N ALA A 38 12.24 -2.24 4.88
CA ALA A 38 13.24 -1.68 3.99
C ALA A 38 13.44 -0.21 4.36
N PRO A 39 14.56 0.44 3.96
CA PRO A 39 14.78 1.86 4.23
C PRO A 39 13.64 2.76 3.77
N ASP A 40 13.04 2.42 2.61
CA ASP A 40 11.78 3.02 2.16
C ASP A 40 10.73 1.91 2.06
N HIS A 41 9.71 2.00 2.91
CA HIS A 41 8.61 1.06 2.94
C HIS A 41 7.30 1.84 3.03
N ILE A 42 6.60 1.93 1.91
CA ILE A 42 5.38 2.73 1.78
C ILE A 42 4.21 1.81 1.48
N LEU A 43 3.05 2.15 2.01
CA LEU A 43 1.80 1.46 1.77
C LEU A 43 0.91 2.34 0.89
N VAL A 44 0.47 1.82 -0.24
CA VAL A 44 -0.53 2.47 -1.10
C VAL A 44 -1.87 1.82 -0.79
N ILE A 45 -2.84 2.63 -0.37
CA ILE A 45 -4.08 2.16 0.25
C ILE A 45 -5.26 2.82 -0.46
N PRO A 46 -6.20 2.06 -1.05
CA PRO A 46 -7.40 2.66 -1.63
C PRO A 46 -8.25 3.31 -0.54
N ARG A 47 -8.88 4.45 -0.87
CA ARG A 47 -9.77 5.13 0.08
C ARG A 47 -11.02 4.33 0.33
N GLU A 48 -11.54 3.64 -0.69
CA GLU A 48 -12.63 2.71 -0.54
C GLU A 48 -12.17 1.45 0.19
N HIS A 49 -12.94 1.00 1.17
CA HIS A 49 -12.63 -0.25 1.86
C HIS A 49 -12.90 -1.44 0.94
N VAL A 50 -11.83 -2.16 0.61
CA VAL A 50 -11.86 -3.46 -0.05
C VAL A 50 -11.03 -4.38 0.82
N ASP A 51 -11.57 -5.53 1.22
CA ASP A 51 -10.89 -6.39 2.21
C ASP A 51 -9.54 -6.90 1.72
N SER A 52 -9.48 -7.31 0.45
CA SER A 52 -8.26 -7.90 -0.12
C SER A 52 -8.31 -7.89 -1.64
N LEU A 53 -7.21 -8.30 -2.25
CA LEU A 53 -7.13 -8.43 -3.71
C LEU A 53 -8.21 -9.34 -4.27
N ALA A 54 -8.55 -10.42 -3.58
CA ALA A 54 -9.58 -11.37 -4.03
C ALA A 54 -10.99 -10.74 -4.08
N GLU A 55 -11.21 -9.65 -3.33
CA GLU A 55 -12.49 -8.95 -3.29
C GLU A 55 -12.55 -7.76 -4.25
N CYS A 56 -11.51 -7.57 -5.07
CA CYS A 56 -11.41 -6.41 -5.96
C CYS A 56 -11.42 -6.85 -7.43
N ASP A 57 -12.54 -6.60 -8.11
CA ASP A 57 -12.68 -6.83 -9.55
C ASP A 57 -12.62 -5.53 -10.36
N ASP A 58 -12.24 -4.43 -9.73
CA ASP A 58 -12.16 -3.10 -10.35
C ASP A 58 -10.77 -2.89 -10.97
N ALA A 59 -10.67 -3.10 -12.28
CA ALA A 59 -9.42 -2.96 -13.01
C ALA A 59 -8.87 -1.53 -12.96
N VAL A 60 -9.75 -0.53 -12.93
CA VAL A 60 -9.34 0.88 -12.85
C VAL A 60 -8.70 1.15 -11.49
N LEU A 61 -9.32 0.71 -10.40
CA LEU A 61 -8.76 0.87 -9.07
C LEU A 61 -7.42 0.16 -8.94
N LEU A 62 -7.33 -1.08 -9.39
CA LEU A 62 -6.06 -1.84 -9.34
C LEU A 62 -4.96 -1.14 -10.14
N GLY A 63 -5.29 -0.63 -11.32
CA GLY A 63 -4.36 0.15 -12.14
C GLY A 63 -3.91 1.42 -11.43
N ASP A 64 -4.83 2.16 -10.81
CA ASP A 64 -4.53 3.37 -10.04
C ASP A 64 -3.56 3.07 -8.89
N LEU A 65 -3.78 1.97 -8.17
CA LEU A 65 -2.89 1.58 -7.07
C LEU A 65 -1.47 1.31 -7.54
N LEU A 66 -1.31 0.60 -8.66
CA LEU A 66 0.02 0.30 -9.21
C LEU A 66 0.69 1.54 -9.80
N LEU A 67 -0.06 2.42 -10.47
CA LEU A 67 0.49 3.69 -10.96
C LEU A 67 0.92 4.58 -9.80
N MET A 68 0.15 4.60 -8.72
CA MET A 68 0.53 5.36 -7.52
C MET A 68 1.78 4.76 -6.87
N ALA A 69 1.90 3.43 -6.81
CA ALA A 69 3.10 2.77 -6.31
C ALA A 69 4.34 3.21 -7.09
N HIS A 70 4.24 3.29 -8.42
CA HIS A 70 5.31 3.79 -9.27
C HIS A 70 5.64 5.27 -9.00
N SER A 71 4.63 6.10 -8.84
CA SER A 71 4.81 7.52 -8.52
C SER A 71 5.47 7.72 -7.16
N VAL A 72 5.07 6.93 -6.17
CA VAL A 72 5.67 6.94 -4.83
C VAL A 72 7.15 6.54 -4.88
N ALA A 73 7.48 5.51 -5.66
CA ALA A 73 8.87 5.07 -5.82
C ALA A 73 9.75 6.19 -6.37
N ARG A 74 9.24 6.97 -7.32
CA ARG A 74 9.94 8.16 -7.83
C ARG A 74 10.10 9.22 -6.75
N GLN A 75 9.05 9.49 -5.99
CA GLN A 75 9.06 10.54 -4.97
C GLN A 75 10.07 10.25 -3.88
N VAL A 76 10.24 9.00 -3.48
CA VAL A 76 11.21 8.61 -2.44
C VAL A 76 12.55 8.15 -3.02
N HIS A 77 12.74 8.34 -4.33
CA HIS A 77 14.01 8.12 -5.03
C HIS A 77 14.54 6.67 -4.99
N VAL A 78 13.63 5.69 -5.10
CA VAL A 78 14.01 4.28 -5.21
C VAL A 78 13.82 3.71 -6.62
N ASP A 79 13.32 4.51 -7.55
CA ASP A 79 13.03 4.08 -8.92
C ASP A 79 14.30 3.69 -9.70
N HIS A 80 15.39 4.43 -9.56
CA HIS A 80 16.62 4.15 -10.28
C HIS A 80 17.32 2.89 -9.78
N GLY A 81 17.38 2.69 -8.47
CA GLY A 81 17.99 1.50 -7.88
C GLY A 81 17.11 0.26 -8.02
N GLY A 82 15.84 0.47 -8.18
CA GLY A 82 14.84 -0.60 -8.22
C GLY A 82 14.12 -0.79 -6.90
N TYR A 83 12.94 -1.34 -6.98
CA TYR A 83 12.08 -1.54 -5.81
C TYR A 83 11.21 -2.79 -6.02
N ARG A 84 10.60 -3.26 -4.95
CA ARG A 84 9.68 -4.39 -5.00
C ARG A 84 8.28 -3.92 -4.62
N VAL A 85 7.29 -4.40 -5.37
CA VAL A 85 5.88 -4.18 -5.06
C VAL A 85 5.28 -5.50 -4.62
N VAL A 86 4.58 -5.49 -3.48
CA VAL A 86 3.98 -6.68 -2.90
C VAL A 86 2.52 -6.41 -2.54
N ILE A 87 1.64 -7.31 -2.95
CA ILE A 87 0.25 -7.34 -2.50
C ILE A 87 0.03 -8.69 -1.84
N ASN A 88 -0.20 -8.68 -0.54
CA ASN A 88 -0.49 -9.91 0.20
C ASN A 88 -1.98 -10.16 0.23
N HIS A 89 -2.39 -11.39 -0.04
CA HIS A 89 -3.78 -11.81 0.09
C HIS A 89 -3.87 -13.01 1.02
N GLY A 90 -4.74 -12.91 2.01
CA GLY A 90 -5.10 -14.01 2.87
C GLY A 90 -4.00 -14.42 3.85
N ASP A 91 -4.28 -15.49 4.59
CA ASP A 91 -3.41 -15.98 5.66
C ASP A 91 -2.05 -16.44 5.14
N HIS A 92 -2.05 -17.30 4.12
CA HIS A 92 -0.80 -17.80 3.53
C HIS A 92 -0.01 -16.70 2.82
N GLY A 93 -0.66 -15.62 2.38
CA GLY A 93 0.01 -14.47 1.81
C GLY A 93 0.63 -13.52 2.83
N GLY A 94 0.25 -13.68 4.10
CA GLY A 94 0.74 -12.82 5.18
C GLY A 94 0.01 -11.50 5.29
N GLN A 95 -1.25 -11.43 4.85
CA GLN A 95 -2.06 -10.22 4.99
C GLN A 95 -2.45 -10.03 6.46
N THR A 96 -1.99 -8.94 7.06
CA THR A 96 -2.22 -8.66 8.48
C THR A 96 -3.32 -7.63 8.73
N VAL A 97 -3.60 -6.77 7.76
CA VAL A 97 -4.69 -5.78 7.83
C VAL A 97 -5.73 -6.10 6.76
N GLY A 98 -6.99 -6.25 7.17
CA GLY A 98 -8.11 -6.60 6.30
C GLY A 98 -8.62 -5.41 5.47
N HIS A 99 -7.73 -4.74 4.79
CA HIS A 99 -8.00 -3.65 3.86
C HIS A 99 -6.88 -3.71 2.81
N LEU A 100 -7.26 -3.84 1.54
CA LEU A 100 -6.31 -3.96 0.43
C LEU A 100 -5.23 -2.88 0.52
N HIS A 101 -3.98 -3.28 0.39
CA HIS A 101 -2.86 -2.34 0.35
C HIS A 101 -1.70 -2.93 -0.43
N VAL A 102 -0.93 -2.03 -1.03
CA VAL A 102 0.22 -2.36 -1.87
C VAL A 102 1.47 -1.88 -1.16
N HIS A 103 2.38 -2.80 -0.87
CA HIS A 103 3.70 -2.45 -0.32
C HIS A 103 4.62 -2.00 -1.43
N VAL A 104 5.34 -0.91 -1.20
CA VAL A 104 6.46 -0.47 -2.03
C VAL A 104 7.70 -0.50 -1.14
N LEU A 105 8.67 -1.35 -1.48
CA LEU A 105 9.89 -1.55 -0.69
C LEU A 105 11.11 -1.22 -1.54
N GLY A 106 11.94 -0.33 -1.05
CA GLY A 106 13.15 0.07 -1.76
C GLY A 106 14.25 0.53 -0.81
N GLY A 107 15.37 0.90 -1.40
CA GLY A 107 16.53 1.38 -0.63
C GLY A 107 17.49 0.27 -0.19
N ARG A 108 17.21 -0.96 -0.55
CA ARG A 108 18.12 -2.10 -0.38
C ARG A 108 17.90 -3.15 -1.46
N ARG A 109 18.84 -4.05 -1.61
CA ARG A 109 18.69 -5.17 -2.54
C ARG A 109 17.73 -6.21 -1.96
N MET A 110 16.75 -6.60 -2.75
CA MET A 110 15.83 -7.69 -2.42
C MET A 110 16.40 -9.01 -2.88
N LYS A 111 16.02 -10.09 -2.19
CA LYS A 111 16.50 -11.44 -2.50
C LYS A 111 15.41 -12.24 -3.23
N TRP A 112 15.84 -13.36 -3.79
CA TRP A 112 14.92 -14.33 -4.39
C TRP A 112 15.28 -15.72 -3.83
N PRO A 113 14.30 -16.56 -3.40
CA PRO A 113 12.85 -16.35 -3.47
C PRO A 113 12.34 -15.22 -2.55
N PRO A 114 11.13 -14.70 -2.84
CA PRO A 114 10.61 -13.49 -2.18
C PRO A 114 10.10 -13.70 -0.75
N GLY A 115 10.05 -14.91 -0.30
CA GLY A 115 9.56 -15.18 1.05
C GLY A 115 10.25 -16.32 1.75
#